data_bcd87acf15536b4fa584a07ca20006d4
#
_entry.id   bcd87acf15536b4fa584a07ca20006d4
#
_cell.length_a   1.000
_cell.length_b   1.000
_cell.length_c   1.000
_cell.angle_alpha   90.00
_cell.angle_beta   90.00
_cell.angle_gamma   90.00
#
_symmetry.space_group_name_H-M   'P 1'
#
loop_
_entity.id
_entity.type
_entity.pdbx_description
1 polymer ?
#
loop_
_entity_poly.entity_id
_entity_poly.type
_entity_poly.pdbx_seq_one_letter_code
_entity_poly.pdbx_strand_id
1 'polypeptide(L)'
;MAENKKKNKKPSFAEALEIVFKNKTTASEKIVNLAKERDFVYDRIQETKQELEKADKKNSVYSVLKSQLGVMEEYKHCLGQRIKNLIDET
;
A
#
# COMPACT_ATOMS: atom_id res chain seq x y z
N MET A 1 4.52 18.28 -20.90
CA MET A 1 3.60 17.36 -21.53
C MET A 1 3.10 16.33 -20.53
N ALA A 2 1.81 16.06 -20.55
CA ALA A 2 1.20 15.16 -19.58
C ALA A 2 1.77 13.74 -19.67
N GLU A 3 2.08 13.30 -20.87
CA GLU A 3 2.66 11.98 -21.09
C GLU A 3 3.99 11.82 -20.38
N ASN A 4 4.78 12.87 -20.34
CA ASN A 4 6.08 12.82 -19.69
C ASN A 4 5.94 12.59 -18.19
N LYS A 5 4.91 13.16 -17.57
CA LYS A 5 4.65 12.94 -16.16
C LYS A 5 4.33 11.48 -15.89
N LYS A 6 3.56 10.85 -16.77
CA LYS A 6 3.23 9.43 -16.64
C LYS A 6 4.46 8.56 -16.81
N LYS A 7 5.32 8.90 -17.77
CA LYS A 7 6.55 8.16 -18.02
C LYS A 7 7.52 8.24 -16.84
N ASN A 8 7.49 9.36 -16.15
CA ASN A 8 8.39 9.59 -15.02
C ASN A 8 7.81 9.10 -13.70
N LYS A 9 6.57 8.64 -13.73
CA LYS A 9 5.94 8.12 -12.52
C LYS A 9 6.63 6.84 -12.11
N LYS A 10 7.00 6.77 -10.83
CA LYS A 10 7.62 5.56 -10.29
C LYS A 10 6.61 4.43 -10.26
N PRO A 11 7.03 3.21 -10.55
CA PRO A 11 6.13 2.06 -10.43
C PRO A 11 5.69 1.87 -8.99
N SER A 12 4.53 1.26 -8.82
CA SER A 12 4.08 0.88 -7.49
C SER A 12 5.01 -0.20 -6.93
N PHE A 13 4.92 -0.45 -5.63
CA PHE A 13 5.72 -1.48 -4.98
C PHE A 13 5.49 -2.85 -5.65
N ALA A 14 4.21 -3.17 -5.95
CA ALA A 14 3.88 -4.43 -6.61
C ALA A 14 4.49 -4.52 -8.00
N GLU A 15 4.40 -3.43 -8.77
CA GLU A 15 4.98 -3.40 -10.12
C GLU A 15 6.50 -3.56 -10.08
N ALA A 16 7.14 -2.91 -9.12
CA ALA A 16 8.59 -3.05 -8.95
C ALA A 16 8.99 -4.49 -8.65
N LEU A 17 8.20 -5.17 -7.82
CA LEU A 17 8.46 -6.58 -7.51
C LEU A 17 8.23 -7.48 -8.71
N GLU A 18 7.24 -7.18 -9.53
CA GLU A 18 7.00 -7.95 -10.76
C GLU A 18 8.18 -7.85 -11.72
N ILE A 19 8.81 -6.68 -11.78
CA ILE A 19 10.01 -6.49 -12.60
C ILE A 19 11.16 -7.34 -12.07
N VAL A 20 11.33 -7.38 -10.75
CA VAL A 20 12.40 -8.14 -10.10
C VAL A 20 12.19 -9.64 -10.27
N PHE A 21 10.95 -10.11 -10.13
CA PHE A 21 10.63 -11.54 -10.24
C PHE A 21 10.27 -11.90 -11.68
N LYS A 22 11.27 -12.01 -12.52
CA LYS A 22 11.06 -12.37 -13.92
C LYS A 22 10.54 -13.79 -14.08
N ASN A 23 11.01 -14.71 -13.24
CA ASN A 23 10.56 -16.09 -13.25
C ASN A 23 9.46 -16.24 -12.19
N LYS A 24 8.24 -16.48 -12.65
CA LYS A 24 7.11 -16.58 -11.74
C LYS A 24 7.09 -17.95 -11.07
N THR A 25 7.30 -17.94 -9.76
CA THR A 25 7.15 -19.11 -8.91
C THR A 25 5.92 -18.88 -8.02
N THR A 26 5.45 -19.92 -7.33
CA THR A 26 4.37 -19.77 -6.37
C THR A 26 4.71 -18.73 -5.30
N ALA A 27 5.95 -18.74 -4.83
CA ALA A 27 6.41 -17.79 -3.82
C ALA A 27 6.40 -16.37 -4.35
N SER A 28 6.90 -16.14 -5.58
CA SER A 28 6.92 -14.80 -6.15
C SER A 28 5.52 -14.29 -6.44
N GLU A 29 4.60 -15.15 -6.82
CA GLU A 29 3.20 -14.77 -7.03
C GLU A 29 2.55 -14.31 -5.72
N LYS A 30 2.81 -15.03 -4.62
CA LYS A 30 2.32 -14.63 -3.30
C LYS A 30 2.86 -13.27 -2.89
N ILE A 31 4.15 -13.06 -3.11
CA ILE A 31 4.80 -11.79 -2.77
C ILE A 31 4.16 -10.64 -3.55
N VAL A 32 3.98 -10.83 -4.85
CA VAL A 32 3.37 -9.79 -5.71
C VAL A 32 1.93 -9.50 -5.29
N ASN A 33 1.17 -10.55 -4.97
CA ASN A 33 -0.22 -10.36 -4.54
C ASN A 33 -0.31 -9.61 -3.22
N LEU A 34 0.56 -9.91 -2.27
CA LEU A 34 0.62 -9.16 -1.01
C LEU A 34 1.05 -7.72 -1.23
N ALA A 35 1.95 -7.50 -2.19
CA ALA A 35 2.39 -6.16 -2.53
C ALA A 35 1.26 -5.34 -3.15
N LYS A 36 0.42 -5.96 -3.98
CA LYS A 36 -0.76 -5.30 -4.56
C LYS A 36 -1.73 -4.90 -3.46
N GLU A 37 -1.94 -5.78 -2.51
CA GLU A 37 -2.81 -5.48 -1.36
C GLU A 37 -2.22 -4.34 -0.54
N ARG A 38 -0.91 -4.35 -0.31
CA ARG A 38 -0.24 -3.28 0.42
C ARG A 38 -0.39 -1.93 -0.28
N ASP A 39 -0.25 -1.93 -1.62
CA ASP A 39 -0.43 -0.72 -2.41
C ASP A 39 -1.86 -0.19 -2.29
N PHE A 40 -2.84 -1.08 -2.32
CA PHE A 40 -4.24 -0.70 -2.14
C PHE A 40 -4.47 -0.05 -0.77
N VAL A 41 -3.92 -0.66 0.28
CA VAL A 41 -4.05 -0.12 1.64
C VAL A 41 -3.34 1.23 1.74
N TYR A 42 -2.19 1.37 1.10
CA TYR A 42 -1.46 2.63 1.08
C TYR A 42 -2.31 3.75 0.48
N ASP A 43 -2.96 3.49 -0.65
CA ASP A 43 -3.84 4.48 -1.30
C ASP A 43 -5.00 4.86 -0.38
N ARG A 44 -5.59 3.88 0.28
CA ARG A 44 -6.66 4.12 1.24
C ARG A 44 -6.19 4.97 2.42
N ILE A 45 -4.98 4.75 2.88
CA ILE A 45 -4.38 5.56 3.94
C ILE A 45 -4.29 7.02 3.50
N GLN A 46 -3.80 7.26 2.27
CA GLN A 46 -3.66 8.62 1.76
C GLN A 46 -5.03 9.31 1.65
N GLU A 47 -6.03 8.60 1.14
CA GLU A 47 -7.39 9.12 1.04
C GLU A 47 -7.95 9.47 2.42
N THR A 48 -7.76 8.59 3.38
CA THR A 48 -8.26 8.79 4.75
C THR A 48 -7.58 9.98 5.41
N LYS A 49 -6.29 10.16 5.18
CA LYS A 49 -5.56 11.33 5.69
C LYS A 49 -6.15 12.62 5.13
N GLN A 50 -6.49 12.64 3.85
CA GLN A 50 -7.10 13.80 3.22
C GLN A 50 -8.48 14.10 3.81
N GLU A 51 -9.28 13.07 4.03
CA GLU A 51 -10.57 13.22 4.67
C GLU A 51 -10.43 13.76 6.10
N LEU A 52 -9.44 13.25 6.82
CA LEU A 52 -9.18 13.67 8.19
C LEU A 52 -8.81 15.15 8.28
N GLU A 53 -8.03 15.64 7.32
CA GLU A 53 -7.66 17.06 7.25
C GLU A 53 -8.87 17.96 7.10
N LYS A 54 -9.90 17.48 6.41
CA LYS A 54 -11.12 18.26 6.15
C LYS A 54 -12.19 18.07 7.21
N ALA A 55 -12.04 17.07 8.07
CA ALA A 55 -13.06 16.74 9.06
C ALA A 55 -12.98 17.68 10.25
N ASP A 56 -14.17 18.00 10.81
CA ASP A 56 -14.26 18.77 12.03
C ASP A 56 -13.82 17.87 13.21
N LYS A 57 -12.81 18.32 13.93
CA LYS A 57 -12.26 17.56 15.06
C LYS A 57 -13.27 17.28 16.16
N LYS A 58 -14.34 18.07 16.24
CA LYS A 58 -15.39 17.86 17.23
C LYS A 58 -16.43 16.83 16.78
N ASN A 59 -16.39 16.45 15.51
CA ASN A 59 -17.34 15.50 14.96
C ASN A 59 -16.88 14.07 15.26
N SER A 60 -17.84 13.20 15.56
CA SER A 60 -17.56 11.79 15.80
C SER A 60 -16.91 11.11 14.57
N VAL A 61 -17.19 11.63 13.37
CA VAL A 61 -16.58 11.14 12.13
C VAL A 61 -15.06 11.27 12.19
N TYR A 62 -14.54 12.36 12.76
CA TYR A 62 -13.10 12.54 12.91
C TYR A 62 -12.49 11.41 13.72
N SER A 63 -13.12 11.06 14.82
CA SER A 63 -12.66 10.00 15.72
C SER A 63 -12.61 8.65 14.99
N VAL A 64 -13.66 8.35 14.23
CA VAL A 64 -13.75 7.11 13.46
C VAL A 64 -12.67 7.05 12.37
N LEU A 65 -12.49 8.14 11.64
CA LEU A 65 -11.45 8.21 10.60
C LEU A 65 -10.06 8.01 11.18
N LYS A 66 -9.81 8.60 12.34
CA LYS A 66 -8.53 8.48 13.02
C LYS A 66 -8.27 7.03 13.44
N SER A 67 -9.28 6.36 13.97
CA SER A 67 -9.18 4.94 14.32
C SER A 67 -8.95 4.07 13.11
N GLN A 68 -9.68 4.33 12.03
CA GLN A 68 -9.53 3.60 10.78
C GLN A 68 -8.12 3.75 10.23
N LEU A 69 -7.59 4.97 10.26
CA LEU A 69 -6.23 5.23 9.79
C LEU A 69 -5.21 4.39 10.55
N GLY A 70 -5.34 4.35 11.87
CA GLY A 70 -4.43 3.55 12.71
C GLY A 70 -4.46 2.07 12.36
N VAL A 71 -5.66 1.52 12.15
CA VAL A 71 -5.82 0.11 11.78
C VAL A 71 -5.21 -0.16 10.41
N MET A 72 -5.43 0.73 9.46
CA MET A 72 -4.88 0.55 8.11
C MET A 72 -3.35 0.63 8.10
N GLU A 73 -2.78 1.52 8.89
CA GLU A 73 -1.32 1.63 8.99
C GLU A 73 -0.73 0.37 9.60
N GLU A 74 -1.38 -0.18 10.61
CA GLU A 74 -0.97 -1.44 11.22
C GLU A 74 -1.06 -2.59 10.21
N TYR A 75 -2.15 -2.66 9.47
CA TYR A 75 -2.34 -3.69 8.44
C TYR A 75 -1.28 -3.59 7.36
N LYS A 76 -0.99 -2.38 6.89
CA LYS A 76 0.07 -2.16 5.91
C LYS A 76 1.41 -2.68 6.43
N HIS A 77 1.71 -2.41 7.69
CA HIS A 77 2.93 -2.88 8.33
C HIS A 77 2.98 -4.42 8.33
N CYS A 78 1.89 -5.06 8.70
CA CYS A 78 1.82 -6.52 8.71
C CYS A 78 2.03 -7.11 7.32
N LEU A 79 1.44 -6.49 6.30
CA LEU A 79 1.66 -6.94 4.91
C LEU A 79 3.13 -6.83 4.52
N GLY A 80 3.78 -5.75 4.91
CA GLY A 80 5.20 -5.57 4.67
C GLY A 80 6.06 -6.66 5.33
N GLN A 81 5.71 -7.02 6.56
CA GLN A 81 6.41 -8.08 7.27
C GLN A 81 6.21 -9.45 6.61
N ARG A 82 5.00 -9.73 6.16
CA ARG A 82 4.72 -10.98 5.45
C ARG A 82 5.52 -11.07 4.17
N ILE A 83 5.59 -9.97 3.42
CA ILE A 83 6.39 -9.91 2.19
C ILE A 83 7.85 -10.18 2.51
N LYS A 84 8.38 -9.50 3.52
CA LYS A 84 9.78 -9.67 3.93
C LYS A 84 10.07 -11.12 4.29
N ASN A 85 9.18 -11.73 5.06
CA ASN A 85 9.36 -13.14 5.46
C ASN A 85 9.40 -14.06 4.25
N LEU A 86 8.54 -13.85 3.27
CA LEU A 86 8.51 -14.67 2.07
C LEU A 86 9.78 -14.45 1.23
N ILE A 87 10.26 -13.23 1.14
CA ILE A 87 11.52 -12.94 0.42
C ILE A 87 12.69 -13.63 1.11
N ASP A 88 12.72 -13.58 2.43
CA ASP A 88 13.82 -14.20 3.19
C ASP A 88 13.82 -15.72 3.06
N GLU A 89 12.67 -16.33 2.79
CA GLU A 89 12.55 -17.77 2.58
C GLU A 89 12.99 -18.21 1.18
N THR A 90 13.03 -17.30 0.25
CA THR A 90 13.45 -17.62 -1.12
C THR A 90 14.94 -17.39 -1.30
#